data_5e1010aa63ea8999f3b0541465c3e0c1
#
_entry.id   5e1010aa63ea8999f3b0541465c3e0c1
#
_cell.length_a   1.000
_cell.length_b   1.000
_cell.length_c   1.000
_cell.angle_alpha   90.00
_cell.angle_beta   90.00
_cell.angle_gamma   90.00
#
_symmetry.space_group_name_H-M   'P 1'
#
loop_
_entity.id
_entity.type
_entity.pdbx_description
1 polymer ?
#
loop_
_entity_poly.entity_id
_entity_poly.type
_entity_poly.pdbx_seq_one_letter_code
_entity_poly.pdbx_strand_id
1 'polypeptide(L)'
;MKWKILLTDGLAKISDQALLDSVELVDRKGITAEELLEEIDPFDAVIVRGRTKITDAVLNVAKNLKVVGRMGVGVDNIDLKAAKTHGVTVVNAPVATTVSVAELTLGLMLSLIRGIPKADSGMKAGNWLKKQLRGTELYQKTLGVIGFGHIGESVAKRAMAFDMRVIAFDPIRSEDEIKAVGAEPVSFEELLKRSDIITMHIPHIKSTHHLLDDKAFSLMKDQVLIICAARGGVIDEQALLAALESGKVAGAALDVYESEPPGTHPLPMHPNVIGTPHIGAQTKEAQLRAGFDILSEVVAALDQKPLRWKIV
;
A
#
# COMPACT_ATOMS: atom_id res chain seq x y z
N MET A 1 9.92 29.23 -20.01
CA MET A 1 9.78 29.45 -18.54
C MET A 1 9.76 28.05 -17.92
N LYS A 2 10.48 27.83 -16.79
CA LYS A 2 10.47 26.51 -16.12
C LYS A 2 9.31 26.48 -15.12
N TRP A 3 8.64 25.34 -15.01
CA TRP A 3 7.63 25.12 -13.97
C TRP A 3 8.29 25.01 -12.61
N LYS A 4 7.79 25.74 -11.61
CA LYS A 4 8.32 25.72 -10.25
C LYS A 4 7.59 24.69 -9.40
N ILE A 5 8.30 23.66 -8.96
CA ILE A 5 7.72 22.49 -8.27
C ILE A 5 8.34 22.32 -6.89
N LEU A 6 7.50 22.30 -5.85
CA LEU A 6 7.88 22.02 -4.48
C LEU A 6 7.93 20.51 -4.22
N LEU A 7 9.02 20.02 -3.64
CA LEU A 7 9.16 18.62 -3.17
C LEU A 7 9.14 18.63 -1.64
N THR A 8 8.15 18.02 -1.03
CA THR A 8 8.00 18.01 0.45
C THR A 8 8.67 16.82 1.13
N ASP A 9 8.92 15.75 0.39
CA ASP A 9 9.45 14.49 0.91
C ASP A 9 10.68 13.98 0.13
N GLY A 10 11.27 14.87 -0.68
CA GLY A 10 12.37 14.55 -1.57
C GLY A 10 11.95 13.72 -2.80
N LEU A 11 12.82 13.63 -3.77
CA LEU A 11 12.63 12.88 -5.00
C LEU A 11 13.86 12.00 -5.26
N ALA A 12 13.67 10.77 -5.72
CA ALA A 12 14.77 9.93 -6.18
C ALA A 12 15.43 10.56 -7.41
N LYS A 13 16.73 10.32 -7.60
CA LYS A 13 17.48 10.91 -8.73
C LYS A 13 16.88 10.48 -10.07
N ILE A 14 16.40 11.44 -10.82
CA ILE A 14 15.85 11.27 -12.17
C ILE A 14 16.98 11.44 -13.18
N SER A 15 17.04 10.58 -14.18
CA SER A 15 18.06 10.61 -15.23
C SER A 15 17.61 11.28 -16.53
N ASP A 16 16.30 11.60 -16.66
CA ASP A 16 15.75 12.28 -17.84
C ASP A 16 16.09 13.77 -17.79
N GLN A 17 17.11 14.16 -18.58
CA GLN A 17 17.59 15.53 -18.60
C GLN A 17 16.56 16.49 -19.22
N ALA A 18 15.82 16.07 -20.24
CA ALA A 18 14.82 16.93 -20.89
C ALA A 18 13.68 17.28 -19.93
N LEU A 19 13.27 16.30 -19.10
CA LEU A 19 12.27 16.52 -18.05
C LEU A 19 12.81 17.48 -16.97
N LEU A 20 14.05 17.31 -16.53
CA LEU A 20 14.70 18.18 -15.54
C LEU A 20 14.92 19.61 -16.08
N ASP A 21 15.20 19.77 -17.37
CA ASP A 21 15.39 21.07 -17.98
C ASP A 21 14.09 21.90 -18.07
N SER A 22 12.95 21.24 -18.03
CA SER A 22 11.61 21.87 -18.06
C SER A 22 11.12 22.40 -16.73
N VAL A 23 11.78 22.04 -15.60
CA VAL A 23 11.32 22.32 -14.24
C VAL A 23 12.39 23.02 -13.39
N GLU A 24 11.94 23.74 -12.36
CA GLU A 24 12.72 24.17 -11.21
C GLU A 24 12.23 23.39 -9.98
N LEU A 25 13.03 22.43 -9.53
CA LEU A 25 12.70 21.60 -8.36
C LEU A 25 13.26 22.26 -7.09
N VAL A 26 12.40 22.57 -6.13
CA VAL A 26 12.78 23.09 -4.82
C VAL A 26 12.54 21.99 -3.78
N ASP A 27 13.61 21.44 -3.25
CA ASP A 27 13.51 20.36 -2.23
C ASP A 27 13.42 20.97 -0.82
N ARG A 28 12.27 20.80 -0.21
CA ARG A 28 11.96 21.16 1.17
C ARG A 28 11.64 19.91 2.00
N LYS A 29 12.45 18.88 1.82
CA LYS A 29 12.30 17.61 2.53
C LYS A 29 12.20 17.83 4.04
N GLY A 30 11.07 17.40 4.60
CA GLY A 30 10.81 17.51 6.04
C GLY A 30 10.02 18.78 6.41
N ILE A 31 9.59 19.60 5.43
CA ILE A 31 8.75 20.78 5.66
C ILE A 31 7.59 20.48 6.61
N THR A 32 7.36 21.36 7.59
CA THR A 32 6.23 21.26 8.53
C THR A 32 4.92 21.72 7.86
N ALA A 33 3.79 21.50 8.54
CA ALA A 33 2.50 21.97 8.02
C ALA A 33 2.41 23.50 8.02
N GLU A 34 2.99 24.15 9.01
CA GLU A 34 3.05 25.60 9.16
C GLU A 34 3.91 26.22 8.07
N GLU A 35 5.15 25.72 7.87
CA GLU A 35 6.04 26.17 6.80
C GLU A 35 5.42 25.97 5.41
N LEU A 36 4.68 24.87 5.21
CA LEU A 36 4.00 24.61 3.94
C LEU A 36 2.95 25.69 3.62
N LEU A 37 2.18 26.13 4.62
CA LEU A 37 1.20 27.20 4.44
C LEU A 37 1.86 28.54 4.07
N GLU A 38 3.06 28.80 4.57
CA GLU A 38 3.80 30.04 4.29
C GLU A 38 4.51 30.03 2.94
N GLU A 39 5.00 28.86 2.52
CA GLU A 39 5.91 28.75 1.38
C GLU A 39 5.26 28.30 0.07
N ILE A 40 4.04 27.70 0.08
CA ILE A 40 3.48 27.00 -1.09
C ILE A 40 3.03 27.92 -2.22
N ASP A 41 2.63 29.18 -1.93
CA ASP A 41 1.99 30.06 -2.92
C ASP A 41 2.79 30.27 -4.23
N PRO A 42 4.14 30.46 -4.23
CA PRO A 42 4.88 30.74 -5.46
C PRO A 42 5.09 29.50 -6.37
N PHE A 43 4.54 28.33 -6.01
CA PHE A 43 4.75 27.10 -6.78
C PHE A 43 3.59 26.78 -7.72
N ASP A 44 3.93 26.32 -8.95
CA ASP A 44 2.96 25.84 -9.92
C ASP A 44 2.46 24.43 -9.56
N ALA A 45 3.30 23.62 -8.90
CA ALA A 45 2.94 22.28 -8.45
C ALA A 45 3.65 21.91 -7.15
N VAL A 46 3.07 20.93 -6.43
CA VAL A 46 3.71 20.28 -5.29
C VAL A 46 3.71 18.77 -5.48
N ILE A 47 4.84 18.11 -5.18
CA ILE A 47 4.95 16.65 -5.14
C ILE A 47 5.10 16.21 -3.69
N VAL A 48 4.15 15.35 -3.25
CA VAL A 48 4.10 14.82 -1.88
C VAL A 48 4.21 13.30 -1.86
N ARG A 49 4.61 12.74 -0.71
CA ARG A 49 4.49 11.30 -0.40
C ARG A 49 3.38 11.08 0.64
N GLY A 50 3.61 10.21 1.64
CA GLY A 50 2.58 9.90 2.66
C GLY A 50 2.53 10.88 3.83
N ARG A 51 3.64 11.55 4.16
CA ARG A 51 3.77 12.40 5.36
C ARG A 51 3.02 13.73 5.23
N THR A 52 3.26 14.43 4.14
CA THR A 52 2.70 15.79 3.93
C THR A 52 1.23 15.71 3.56
N LYS A 53 0.38 16.45 4.26
CA LYS A 53 -1.06 16.55 4.00
C LYS A 53 -1.37 17.79 3.16
N ILE A 54 -2.13 17.62 2.09
CA ILE A 54 -2.69 18.72 1.28
C ILE A 54 -4.15 18.88 1.66
N THR A 55 -4.38 19.81 2.58
CA THR A 55 -5.70 20.13 3.13
C THR A 55 -6.34 21.31 2.38
N ASP A 56 -7.62 21.59 2.63
CA ASP A 56 -8.29 22.78 2.11
C ASP A 56 -7.57 24.07 2.54
N ALA A 57 -7.03 24.13 3.77
CA ALA A 57 -6.25 25.28 4.24
C ALA A 57 -5.00 25.54 3.38
N VAL A 58 -4.27 24.47 3.00
CA VAL A 58 -3.10 24.57 2.11
C VAL A 58 -3.52 25.05 0.73
N LEU A 59 -4.58 24.47 0.16
CA LEU A 59 -5.08 24.84 -1.17
C LEU A 59 -5.62 26.27 -1.21
N ASN A 60 -6.19 26.74 -0.10
CA ASN A 60 -6.70 28.10 0.00
C ASN A 60 -5.62 29.19 -0.07
N VAL A 61 -4.42 28.93 0.45
CA VAL A 61 -3.29 29.88 0.40
C VAL A 61 -2.47 29.75 -0.89
N ALA A 62 -2.47 28.61 -1.54
CA ALA A 62 -1.67 28.27 -2.72
C ALA A 62 -2.32 28.78 -4.02
N LYS A 63 -2.36 30.10 -4.24
CA LYS A 63 -3.09 30.74 -5.36
C LYS A 63 -2.54 30.39 -6.75
N ASN A 64 -1.25 30.08 -6.84
CA ASN A 64 -0.58 29.73 -8.10
C ASN A 64 -0.57 28.21 -8.37
N LEU A 65 -0.97 27.38 -7.39
CA LEU A 65 -0.90 25.94 -7.49
C LEU A 65 -1.90 25.38 -8.51
N LYS A 66 -1.42 24.64 -9.48
CA LYS A 66 -2.20 24.01 -10.56
C LYS A 66 -2.28 22.50 -10.39
N VAL A 67 -1.23 21.88 -9.83
CA VAL A 67 -1.10 20.43 -9.78
C VAL A 67 -0.57 19.96 -8.42
N VAL A 68 -1.19 18.91 -7.88
CA VAL A 68 -0.67 18.11 -6.78
C VAL A 68 -0.29 16.74 -7.30
N GLY A 69 1.00 16.39 -7.23
CA GLY A 69 1.51 15.07 -7.56
C GLY A 69 1.69 14.21 -6.33
N ARG A 70 1.06 13.03 -6.28
CA ARG A 70 1.28 12.06 -5.21
C ARG A 70 2.24 10.95 -5.67
N MET A 71 3.47 10.95 -5.16
CA MET A 71 4.48 9.93 -5.47
C MET A 71 4.13 8.59 -4.81
N GLY A 72 3.25 7.81 -5.46
CA GLY A 72 2.74 6.51 -5.03
C GLY A 72 1.26 6.31 -5.38
N VAL A 73 0.62 5.27 -4.82
CA VAL A 73 -0.72 4.82 -5.20
C VAL A 73 -1.83 5.60 -4.50
N GLY A 74 -1.87 5.56 -3.17
CA GLY A 74 -2.95 6.14 -2.39
C GLY A 74 -2.84 7.66 -2.27
N VAL A 75 -3.99 8.33 -2.21
CA VAL A 75 -4.11 9.79 -2.12
C VAL A 75 -4.80 10.21 -0.82
N ASP A 76 -4.73 9.38 0.20
CA ASP A 76 -5.42 9.54 1.49
C ASP A 76 -5.03 10.81 2.24
N ASN A 77 -3.85 11.36 1.94
CA ASN A 77 -3.33 12.59 2.51
C ASN A 77 -3.67 13.86 1.70
N ILE A 78 -4.54 13.77 0.68
CA ILE A 78 -4.94 14.89 -0.17
C ILE A 78 -6.45 15.07 -0.09
N ASP A 79 -6.91 16.28 0.23
CA ASP A 79 -8.33 16.63 0.17
C ASP A 79 -8.76 16.79 -1.29
N LEU A 80 -9.24 15.70 -1.88
CA LEU A 80 -9.66 15.65 -3.29
C LEU A 80 -10.87 16.57 -3.57
N LYS A 81 -11.76 16.75 -2.58
CA LYS A 81 -12.93 17.62 -2.72
C LYS A 81 -12.48 19.08 -2.77
N ALA A 82 -11.60 19.46 -1.87
CA ALA A 82 -11.01 20.81 -1.87
C ALA A 82 -10.18 21.04 -3.15
N ALA A 83 -9.33 20.10 -3.56
CA ALA A 83 -8.56 20.19 -4.81
C ALA A 83 -9.46 20.49 -6.01
N LYS A 84 -10.57 19.75 -6.14
CA LYS A 84 -11.56 20.00 -7.19
C LYS A 84 -12.21 21.39 -7.11
N THR A 85 -12.52 21.84 -5.88
CA THR A 85 -13.13 23.16 -5.65
C THR A 85 -12.17 24.30 -6.03
N HIS A 86 -10.88 24.15 -5.72
CA HIS A 86 -9.83 25.11 -6.06
C HIS A 86 -9.32 24.98 -7.50
N GLY A 87 -9.86 24.03 -8.31
CA GLY A 87 -9.41 23.81 -9.69
C GLY A 87 -8.01 23.22 -9.82
N VAL A 88 -7.51 22.56 -8.76
CA VAL A 88 -6.18 21.94 -8.72
C VAL A 88 -6.29 20.48 -9.19
N THR A 89 -5.51 20.12 -10.22
CA THR A 89 -5.42 18.76 -10.71
C THR A 89 -4.60 17.88 -9.77
N VAL A 90 -5.10 16.70 -9.45
CA VAL A 90 -4.37 15.70 -8.66
C VAL A 90 -4.00 14.52 -9.52
N VAL A 91 -2.71 14.15 -9.52
CA VAL A 91 -2.16 12.99 -10.22
C VAL A 91 -1.39 12.08 -9.26
N ASN A 92 -1.28 10.79 -9.56
CA ASN A 92 -0.52 9.84 -8.76
C ASN A 92 0.39 8.93 -9.62
N ALA A 93 1.10 7.96 -9.00
CA ALA A 93 1.94 6.97 -9.65
C ALA A 93 1.51 5.55 -9.24
N PRO A 94 0.35 5.03 -9.75
CA PRO A 94 -0.30 3.84 -9.20
C PRO A 94 0.41 2.53 -9.53
N VAL A 95 1.27 2.48 -10.55
CA VAL A 95 1.93 1.24 -11.00
C VAL A 95 3.37 1.09 -10.49
N ALA A 96 3.98 2.19 -10.11
CA ALA A 96 5.41 2.26 -9.77
C ALA A 96 5.83 1.32 -8.63
N THR A 97 4.93 1.10 -7.66
CA THR A 97 5.19 0.31 -6.44
C THR A 97 4.69 -1.12 -6.53
N THR A 98 4.03 -1.51 -7.62
CA THR A 98 3.34 -2.80 -7.78
C THR A 98 4.26 -3.99 -7.47
N VAL A 99 5.44 -4.04 -8.08
CA VAL A 99 6.39 -5.14 -7.89
C VAL A 99 6.89 -5.19 -6.44
N SER A 100 7.28 -4.04 -5.90
CA SER A 100 7.82 -3.94 -4.54
C SER A 100 6.83 -4.44 -3.48
N VAL A 101 5.55 -4.00 -3.56
CA VAL A 101 4.51 -4.44 -2.62
C VAL A 101 4.20 -5.91 -2.80
N ALA A 102 4.13 -6.40 -4.04
CA ALA A 102 3.88 -7.83 -4.29
C ALA A 102 5.01 -8.72 -3.73
N GLU A 103 6.26 -8.31 -3.88
CA GLU A 103 7.41 -9.05 -3.34
C GLU A 103 7.44 -9.01 -1.80
N LEU A 104 7.15 -7.86 -1.18
CA LEU A 104 7.01 -7.79 0.27
C LEU A 104 5.88 -8.71 0.77
N THR A 105 4.73 -8.73 0.08
CA THR A 105 3.60 -9.60 0.44
C THR A 105 4.02 -11.07 0.46
N LEU A 106 4.72 -11.55 -0.57
CA LEU A 106 5.24 -12.92 -0.60
C LEU A 106 6.33 -13.15 0.47
N GLY A 107 7.21 -12.16 0.69
CA GLY A 107 8.22 -12.21 1.74
C GLY A 107 7.61 -12.32 3.14
N LEU A 108 6.56 -11.55 3.44
CA LEU A 108 5.80 -11.60 4.69
C LEU A 108 5.09 -12.96 4.84
N MET A 109 4.45 -13.45 3.77
CA MET A 109 3.78 -14.75 3.75
C MET A 109 4.76 -15.89 4.07
N LEU A 110 5.90 -15.95 3.38
CA LEU A 110 6.96 -16.94 3.63
C LEU A 110 7.55 -16.79 5.05
N SER A 111 7.78 -15.57 5.51
CA SER A 111 8.29 -15.30 6.84
C SER A 111 7.33 -15.78 7.93
N LEU A 112 6.03 -15.61 7.73
CA LEU A 112 4.99 -16.03 8.67
C LEU A 112 4.91 -17.56 8.76
N ILE A 113 4.72 -18.25 7.62
CA ILE A 113 4.53 -19.72 7.61
C ILE A 113 5.78 -20.51 8.02
N ARG A 114 6.97 -19.90 7.89
CA ARG A 114 8.24 -20.54 8.24
C ARG A 114 8.83 -20.06 9.56
N GLY A 115 8.20 -19.06 10.21
CA GLY A 115 8.65 -18.46 11.47
C GLY A 115 10.04 -17.82 11.38
N ILE A 116 10.38 -17.20 10.22
CA ILE A 116 11.73 -16.70 9.94
C ILE A 116 12.20 -15.66 10.98
N PRO A 117 11.41 -14.63 11.37
CA PRO A 117 11.84 -13.65 12.36
C PRO A 117 12.13 -14.29 13.73
N LYS A 118 11.31 -15.26 14.15
CA LYS A 118 11.53 -15.99 15.41
C LYS A 118 12.78 -16.86 15.35
N ALA A 119 13.04 -17.48 14.20
CA ALA A 119 14.25 -18.28 13.97
C ALA A 119 15.52 -17.40 14.06
N ASP A 120 15.52 -16.27 13.35
CA ASP A 120 16.65 -15.33 13.34
C ASP A 120 16.91 -14.74 14.74
N SER A 121 15.86 -14.28 15.41
CA SER A 121 15.95 -13.76 16.79
C SER A 121 16.49 -14.82 17.76
N GLY A 122 16.02 -16.07 17.65
CA GLY A 122 16.52 -17.19 18.43
C GLY A 122 18.01 -17.44 18.21
N MET A 123 18.46 -17.48 16.95
CA MET A 123 19.88 -17.66 16.61
C MET A 123 20.75 -16.56 17.19
N LYS A 124 20.33 -15.29 17.07
CA LYS A 124 21.03 -14.13 17.64
C LYS A 124 21.12 -14.16 19.16
N ALA A 125 20.11 -14.77 19.82
CA ALA A 125 20.09 -14.98 21.27
C ALA A 125 20.84 -16.27 21.71
N GLY A 126 21.50 -17.00 20.80
CA GLY A 126 22.18 -18.26 21.09
C GLY A 126 21.27 -19.49 21.27
N ASN A 127 20.00 -19.37 20.90
CA ASN A 127 19.00 -20.44 21.05
C ASN A 127 18.82 -21.24 19.76
N TRP A 128 18.96 -22.57 19.86
CA TRP A 128 18.73 -23.51 18.74
C TRP A 128 17.28 -24.01 18.75
N LEU A 129 16.36 -23.24 18.11
CA LEU A 129 14.91 -23.47 18.18
C LEU A 129 14.37 -24.50 17.16
N LYS A 130 15.19 -25.37 16.58
CA LYS A 130 14.83 -26.29 15.49
C LYS A 130 13.54 -27.09 15.77
N LYS A 131 13.35 -27.57 17.00
CA LYS A 131 12.18 -28.39 17.37
C LYS A 131 10.89 -27.59 17.52
N GLN A 132 10.99 -26.29 17.86
CA GLN A 132 9.87 -25.39 18.08
C GLN A 132 9.38 -24.70 16.80
N LEU A 133 10.20 -24.71 15.75
CA LEU A 133 9.95 -24.01 14.49
C LEU A 133 9.51 -24.98 13.38
N ARG A 134 8.42 -25.68 13.62
CA ARG A 134 7.79 -26.54 12.60
C ARG A 134 6.84 -25.67 11.78
N GLY A 135 7.28 -25.25 10.58
CA GLY A 135 6.46 -24.47 9.65
C GLY A 135 5.58 -25.31 8.74
N THR A 136 4.95 -24.65 7.78
CA THR A 136 4.13 -25.25 6.72
C THR A 136 4.61 -24.75 5.34
N GLU A 137 4.09 -25.30 4.25
CA GLU A 137 4.42 -24.95 2.88
C GLU A 137 3.28 -24.15 2.24
N LEU A 138 3.60 -23.35 1.20
CA LEU A 138 2.61 -22.69 0.35
C LEU A 138 1.99 -23.64 -0.68
N TYR A 139 2.70 -24.71 -1.01
CA TYR A 139 2.31 -25.69 -2.02
C TYR A 139 0.89 -26.20 -1.81
N GLN A 140 0.07 -26.11 -2.86
CA GLN A 140 -1.35 -26.52 -2.92
C GLN A 140 -2.29 -25.80 -1.92
N LYS A 141 -1.83 -24.79 -1.18
CA LYS A 141 -2.72 -23.96 -0.37
C LYS A 141 -3.53 -23.00 -1.21
N THR A 142 -4.69 -22.63 -0.72
CA THR A 142 -5.56 -21.63 -1.35
C THR A 142 -5.23 -20.24 -0.84
N LEU A 143 -4.81 -19.36 -1.74
CA LEU A 143 -4.64 -17.93 -1.47
C LEU A 143 -5.90 -17.18 -1.90
N GLY A 144 -6.57 -16.55 -0.96
CA GLY A 144 -7.62 -15.58 -1.22
C GLY A 144 -7.05 -14.18 -1.40
N VAL A 145 -7.30 -13.57 -2.55
CA VAL A 145 -6.85 -12.21 -2.88
C VAL A 145 -8.06 -11.27 -2.86
N ILE A 146 -8.11 -10.36 -1.88
CA ILE A 146 -9.12 -9.31 -1.78
C ILE A 146 -8.57 -8.05 -2.44
N GLY A 147 -9.18 -7.65 -3.58
CA GLY A 147 -8.68 -6.59 -4.44
C GLY A 147 -7.72 -7.12 -5.51
N PHE A 148 -8.18 -7.13 -6.76
CA PHE A 148 -7.45 -7.68 -7.91
C PHE A 148 -6.97 -6.60 -8.89
N GLY A 149 -6.52 -5.45 -8.33
CA GLY A 149 -5.80 -4.42 -9.07
C GLY A 149 -4.37 -4.83 -9.43
N HIS A 150 -3.53 -3.89 -9.85
CA HIS A 150 -2.14 -4.17 -10.26
C HIS A 150 -1.34 -4.97 -9.21
N ILE A 151 -1.49 -4.65 -7.93
CA ILE A 151 -0.75 -5.34 -6.85
C ILE A 151 -1.32 -6.74 -6.63
N GLY A 152 -2.65 -6.89 -6.47
CA GLY A 152 -3.29 -8.20 -6.28
C GLY A 152 -3.00 -9.17 -7.42
N GLU A 153 -3.08 -8.70 -8.66
CA GLU A 153 -2.71 -9.48 -9.85
C GLU A 153 -1.22 -9.90 -9.82
N SER A 154 -0.34 -8.99 -9.41
CA SER A 154 1.10 -9.26 -9.32
C SER A 154 1.43 -10.28 -8.22
N VAL A 155 0.70 -10.24 -7.08
CA VAL A 155 0.77 -11.24 -6.00
C VAL A 155 0.25 -12.58 -6.48
N ALA A 156 -0.91 -12.61 -7.14
CA ALA A 156 -1.52 -13.83 -7.68
C ALA A 156 -0.57 -14.59 -8.62
N LYS A 157 0.04 -13.89 -9.59
CA LYS A 157 1.03 -14.48 -10.51
C LYS A 157 2.22 -15.11 -9.80
N ARG A 158 2.72 -14.47 -8.74
CA ARG A 158 3.83 -14.98 -7.94
C ARG A 158 3.41 -16.15 -7.06
N ALA A 159 2.23 -16.12 -6.48
CA ALA A 159 1.68 -17.20 -5.66
C ALA A 159 1.46 -18.47 -6.49
N MET A 160 0.98 -18.35 -7.72
CA MET A 160 0.85 -19.47 -8.64
C MET A 160 2.19 -20.13 -8.98
N ALA A 161 3.29 -19.36 -9.02
CA ALA A 161 4.64 -19.92 -9.18
C ALA A 161 5.13 -20.72 -7.95
N PHE A 162 4.45 -20.60 -6.81
CA PHE A 162 4.60 -21.47 -5.64
C PHE A 162 3.58 -22.63 -5.64
N ASP A 163 2.95 -22.93 -6.77
CA ASP A 163 1.90 -23.94 -6.92
C ASP A 163 0.70 -23.74 -5.98
N MET A 164 0.40 -22.49 -5.60
CA MET A 164 -0.80 -22.15 -4.85
C MET A 164 -2.03 -22.13 -5.77
N ARG A 165 -3.19 -22.46 -5.22
CA ARG A 165 -4.48 -22.16 -5.85
C ARG A 165 -4.84 -20.73 -5.49
N VAL A 166 -5.15 -19.88 -6.48
CA VAL A 166 -5.50 -18.49 -6.25
C VAL A 166 -6.98 -18.28 -6.55
N ILE A 167 -7.72 -17.81 -5.56
CA ILE A 167 -9.09 -17.32 -5.70
C ILE A 167 -9.11 -15.83 -5.41
N ALA A 168 -9.97 -15.06 -6.09
CA ALA A 168 -9.95 -13.60 -6.00
C ALA A 168 -11.36 -13.02 -5.92
N PHE A 169 -11.47 -11.97 -5.13
CA PHE A 169 -12.65 -11.10 -5.05
C PHE A 169 -12.25 -9.66 -5.36
N ASP A 170 -12.92 -9.06 -6.32
CA ASP A 170 -12.82 -7.63 -6.63
C ASP A 170 -14.18 -7.14 -7.15
N PRO A 171 -14.78 -6.06 -6.58
CA PRO A 171 -16.08 -5.58 -7.02
C PRO A 171 -16.04 -4.80 -8.34
N ILE A 172 -14.85 -4.48 -8.86
CA ILE A 172 -14.66 -3.63 -10.05
C ILE A 172 -14.14 -4.45 -11.24
N ARG A 173 -13.21 -5.39 -10.99
CA ARG A 173 -12.65 -6.25 -12.04
C ARG A 173 -13.67 -7.30 -12.48
N SER A 174 -13.80 -7.48 -13.76
CA SER A 174 -14.65 -8.55 -14.32
C SER A 174 -14.08 -9.95 -14.02
N GLU A 175 -14.95 -10.95 -13.98
CA GLU A 175 -14.52 -12.34 -13.81
C GLU A 175 -13.55 -12.78 -14.92
N ASP A 176 -13.75 -12.32 -16.15
CA ASP A 176 -12.91 -12.67 -17.28
C ASP A 176 -11.49 -12.11 -17.14
N GLU A 177 -11.33 -10.89 -16.60
CA GLU A 177 -10.03 -10.32 -16.30
C GLU A 177 -9.29 -11.14 -15.22
N ILE A 178 -10.00 -11.60 -14.17
CA ILE A 178 -9.44 -12.45 -13.11
C ILE A 178 -9.02 -13.81 -13.68
N LYS A 179 -9.90 -14.44 -14.47
CA LYS A 179 -9.65 -15.74 -15.13
C LYS A 179 -8.47 -15.67 -16.11
N ALA A 180 -8.32 -14.55 -16.82
CA ALA A 180 -7.21 -14.34 -17.77
C ALA A 180 -5.82 -14.38 -17.10
N VAL A 181 -5.74 -14.07 -15.82
CA VAL A 181 -4.51 -14.17 -15.01
C VAL A 181 -4.27 -15.59 -14.52
N GLY A 182 -5.28 -16.46 -14.50
CA GLY A 182 -5.23 -17.82 -13.99
C GLY A 182 -5.82 -17.96 -12.57
N ALA A 183 -6.44 -16.93 -12.00
CA ALA A 183 -7.13 -16.96 -10.72
C ALA A 183 -8.62 -17.31 -10.90
N GLU A 184 -9.24 -17.91 -9.88
CA GLU A 184 -10.67 -18.19 -9.86
C GLU A 184 -11.42 -17.00 -9.23
N PRO A 185 -12.33 -16.34 -9.95
CA PRO A 185 -13.18 -15.31 -9.36
C PRO A 185 -14.23 -15.97 -8.46
N VAL A 186 -14.41 -15.41 -7.26
CA VAL A 186 -15.38 -15.91 -6.27
C VAL A 186 -16.08 -14.75 -5.57
N SER A 187 -17.18 -15.02 -4.88
CA SER A 187 -17.79 -14.07 -3.97
C SER A 187 -16.90 -13.81 -2.74
N PHE A 188 -17.09 -12.68 -2.07
CA PHE A 188 -16.35 -12.35 -0.84
C PHE A 188 -16.50 -13.45 0.23
N GLU A 189 -17.73 -13.93 0.44
CA GLU A 189 -18.02 -14.98 1.42
C GLU A 189 -17.35 -16.31 1.07
N GLU A 190 -17.35 -16.70 -0.20
CA GLU A 190 -16.64 -17.91 -0.66
C GLU A 190 -15.14 -17.80 -0.48
N LEU A 191 -14.57 -16.61 -0.76
CA LEU A 191 -13.14 -16.36 -0.52
C LEU A 191 -12.79 -16.59 0.95
N LEU A 192 -13.57 -16.02 1.88
CA LEU A 192 -13.34 -16.21 3.32
C LEU A 192 -13.38 -17.69 3.71
N LYS A 193 -14.39 -18.45 3.24
CA LYS A 193 -14.58 -19.86 3.59
C LYS A 193 -13.52 -20.80 3.00
N ARG A 194 -12.96 -20.47 1.85
CA ARG A 194 -12.09 -21.37 1.09
C ARG A 194 -10.61 -21.11 1.26
N SER A 195 -10.22 -19.93 1.73
CA SER A 195 -8.81 -19.51 1.83
C SER A 195 -8.08 -20.15 3.01
N ASP A 196 -6.85 -20.60 2.77
CA ASP A 196 -5.89 -20.96 3.81
C ASP A 196 -5.05 -19.72 4.22
N ILE A 197 -4.86 -18.80 3.28
CA ILE A 197 -4.18 -17.53 3.45
C ILE A 197 -5.01 -16.45 2.75
N ILE A 198 -5.22 -15.31 3.39
CA ILE A 198 -5.91 -14.17 2.81
C ILE A 198 -4.95 -12.99 2.73
N THR A 199 -4.89 -12.33 1.57
CA THR A 199 -4.12 -11.11 1.37
C THR A 199 -5.00 -9.99 0.82
N MET A 200 -4.76 -8.75 1.27
CA MET A 200 -5.58 -7.60 0.96
C MET A 200 -4.80 -6.57 0.15
N HIS A 201 -5.41 -6.09 -0.94
CA HIS A 201 -4.82 -5.10 -1.86
C HIS A 201 -5.89 -4.08 -2.29
N ILE A 202 -6.61 -3.55 -1.30
CA ILE A 202 -7.74 -2.60 -1.47
C ILE A 202 -7.42 -1.26 -0.82
N PRO A 203 -8.03 -0.14 -1.29
CA PRO A 203 -7.94 1.15 -0.60
C PRO A 203 -8.76 1.12 0.70
N HIS A 204 -8.43 2.01 1.64
CA HIS A 204 -9.28 2.28 2.80
C HIS A 204 -10.30 3.38 2.43
N ILE A 205 -11.54 2.99 2.27
CA ILE A 205 -12.70 3.86 1.99
C ILE A 205 -13.88 3.41 2.86
N LYS A 206 -14.97 4.15 2.85
CA LYS A 206 -16.14 3.83 3.69
C LYS A 206 -16.65 2.39 3.54
N SER A 207 -16.62 1.83 2.32
CA SER A 207 -17.08 0.45 2.06
C SER A 207 -16.07 -0.64 2.39
N THR A 208 -14.80 -0.29 2.63
CA THR A 208 -13.72 -1.22 2.98
C THR A 208 -13.20 -1.01 4.40
N HIS A 209 -13.74 -0.02 5.11
CA HIS A 209 -13.44 0.19 6.53
C HIS A 209 -13.93 -1.02 7.32
N HIS A 210 -13.00 -1.64 8.08
CA HIS A 210 -13.23 -2.85 8.86
C HIS A 210 -13.89 -3.98 8.04
N LEU A 211 -13.46 -4.14 6.77
CA LEU A 211 -13.99 -5.20 5.89
C LEU A 211 -13.74 -6.59 6.49
N LEU A 212 -12.61 -6.79 7.19
CA LEU A 212 -12.39 -7.97 8.01
C LEU A 212 -12.70 -7.60 9.47
N ASP A 213 -13.95 -7.79 9.85
CA ASP A 213 -14.51 -7.68 11.18
C ASP A 213 -14.72 -9.07 11.84
N ASP A 214 -15.28 -9.11 13.06
CA ASP A 214 -15.60 -10.35 13.77
C ASP A 214 -16.43 -11.32 12.93
N LYS A 215 -17.40 -10.80 12.16
CA LYS A 215 -18.25 -11.61 11.30
C LYS A 215 -17.43 -12.23 10.17
N ALA A 216 -16.57 -11.47 9.53
CA ALA A 216 -15.67 -11.97 8.49
C ALA A 216 -14.75 -13.06 9.04
N PHE A 217 -14.11 -12.83 10.21
CA PHE A 217 -13.26 -13.85 10.84
C PHE A 217 -14.04 -15.11 11.18
N SER A 218 -15.29 -15.01 11.63
CA SER A 218 -16.12 -16.20 11.95
C SER A 218 -16.36 -17.10 10.75
N LEU A 219 -16.41 -16.56 9.54
CA LEU A 219 -16.63 -17.29 8.28
C LEU A 219 -15.37 -17.99 7.74
N MET A 220 -14.19 -17.56 8.18
CA MET A 220 -12.92 -18.10 7.69
C MET A 220 -12.68 -19.54 8.17
N LYS A 221 -11.73 -20.20 7.54
CA LYS A 221 -11.18 -21.48 8.07
C LYS A 221 -10.51 -21.24 9.41
N ASP A 222 -10.51 -22.26 10.26
CA ASP A 222 -9.67 -22.26 11.45
C ASP A 222 -8.20 -22.28 11.03
N GLN A 223 -7.35 -21.58 11.80
CA GLN A 223 -5.92 -21.44 11.52
C GLN A 223 -5.59 -20.72 10.20
N VAL A 224 -6.50 -19.86 9.71
CA VAL A 224 -6.23 -19.01 8.55
C VAL A 224 -5.07 -18.04 8.83
N LEU A 225 -4.34 -17.66 7.80
CA LEU A 225 -3.28 -16.65 7.87
C LEU A 225 -3.73 -15.36 7.17
N ILE A 226 -3.40 -14.22 7.76
CA ILE A 226 -3.78 -12.89 7.25
C ILE A 226 -2.54 -12.10 6.86
N ILE A 227 -2.53 -11.56 5.63
CA ILE A 227 -1.45 -10.70 5.14
C ILE A 227 -2.06 -9.36 4.71
N CYS A 228 -1.57 -8.25 5.25
CA CYS A 228 -2.02 -6.92 4.85
C CYS A 228 -0.83 -5.98 4.62
N ALA A 229 -0.62 -5.62 3.36
CA ALA A 229 0.31 -4.58 2.92
C ALA A 229 -0.43 -3.51 2.08
N ALA A 230 -1.72 -3.26 2.40
CA ALA A 230 -2.59 -2.34 1.67
C ALA A 230 -2.77 -1.01 2.43
N ARG A 231 -3.74 -0.96 3.36
CA ARG A 231 -4.03 0.21 4.20
C ARG A 231 -4.46 -0.23 5.59
N GLY A 232 -4.07 0.53 6.61
CA GLY A 232 -4.69 0.43 7.94
C GLY A 232 -6.18 0.73 7.89
N GLY A 233 -6.95 0.15 8.82
CA GLY A 233 -8.40 0.33 8.90
C GLY A 233 -9.22 -0.52 7.91
N VAL A 234 -8.59 -1.33 7.03
CA VAL A 234 -9.32 -2.34 6.24
C VAL A 234 -9.58 -3.61 7.04
N ILE A 235 -8.80 -3.84 8.07
CA ILE A 235 -9.01 -4.87 9.11
C ILE A 235 -9.38 -4.15 10.39
N ASP A 236 -10.38 -4.64 11.11
CA ASP A 236 -10.61 -4.27 12.49
C ASP A 236 -9.51 -4.91 13.36
N GLU A 237 -8.60 -4.08 13.88
CA GLU A 237 -7.44 -4.55 14.64
C GLU A 237 -7.83 -5.23 15.95
N GLN A 238 -8.95 -4.86 16.56
CA GLN A 238 -9.47 -5.50 17.78
C GLN A 238 -10.03 -6.89 17.45
N ALA A 239 -10.82 -6.99 16.38
CA ALA A 239 -11.34 -8.27 15.89
C ALA A 239 -10.22 -9.22 15.49
N LEU A 240 -9.17 -8.73 14.82
CA LEU A 240 -7.99 -9.53 14.46
C LEU A 240 -7.26 -10.02 15.72
N LEU A 241 -7.09 -9.18 16.73
CA LEU A 241 -6.44 -9.56 17.98
C LEU A 241 -7.23 -10.68 18.67
N ALA A 242 -8.55 -10.54 18.80
CA ALA A 242 -9.42 -11.57 19.38
C ALA A 242 -9.36 -12.90 18.58
N ALA A 243 -9.31 -12.80 17.23
CA ALA A 243 -9.18 -13.97 16.36
C ALA A 243 -7.81 -14.68 16.50
N LEU A 244 -6.73 -13.94 16.77
CA LEU A 244 -5.41 -14.50 17.09
C LEU A 244 -5.39 -15.18 18.45
N GLU A 245 -5.97 -14.54 19.48
CA GLU A 245 -6.04 -15.08 20.85
C GLU A 245 -6.88 -16.36 20.93
N SER A 246 -8.00 -16.42 20.18
CA SER A 246 -8.83 -17.61 20.10
C SER A 246 -8.23 -18.73 19.25
N GLY A 247 -7.18 -18.46 18.47
CA GLY A 247 -6.58 -19.39 17.51
C GLY A 247 -7.38 -19.55 16.22
N LYS A 248 -8.40 -18.74 15.98
CA LYS A 248 -9.11 -18.70 14.69
C LYS A 248 -8.17 -18.26 13.57
N VAL A 249 -7.36 -17.26 13.82
CA VAL A 249 -6.23 -16.83 13.00
C VAL A 249 -4.95 -17.40 13.59
N ALA A 250 -4.21 -18.19 12.83
CA ALA A 250 -2.94 -18.76 13.29
C ALA A 250 -1.81 -17.76 13.35
N GLY A 251 -1.88 -16.72 12.53
CA GLY A 251 -0.92 -15.63 12.50
C GLY A 251 -1.26 -14.57 11.46
N ALA A 252 -0.70 -13.39 11.65
CA ALA A 252 -0.85 -12.27 10.73
C ALA A 252 0.50 -11.63 10.37
N ALA A 253 0.60 -11.06 9.17
CA ALA A 253 1.73 -10.22 8.77
C ALA A 253 1.20 -8.90 8.22
N LEU A 254 1.58 -7.80 8.88
CA LEU A 254 1.02 -6.48 8.67
C LEU A 254 2.12 -5.48 8.34
N ASP A 255 1.98 -4.78 7.23
CA ASP A 255 2.83 -3.64 6.86
C ASP A 255 2.16 -2.29 7.18
N VAL A 256 0.88 -2.32 7.56
CA VAL A 256 0.03 -1.14 7.77
C VAL A 256 -0.84 -1.30 8.99
N TYR A 257 -1.20 -0.18 9.64
CA TYR A 257 -1.95 -0.11 10.89
C TYR A 257 -2.98 1.01 10.86
N GLU A 258 -4.04 0.92 11.68
CA GLU A 258 -5.06 1.98 11.81
C GLU A 258 -4.44 3.31 12.26
N SER A 259 -3.45 3.24 13.15
CA SER A 259 -2.61 4.38 13.52
C SER A 259 -1.16 4.07 13.13
N GLU A 260 -0.52 4.97 12.39
CA GLU A 260 0.89 4.85 12.01
C GLU A 260 1.69 6.05 12.54
N PRO A 261 2.62 5.84 13.48
CA PRO A 261 3.04 4.56 14.10
C PRO A 261 1.99 4.01 15.10
N PRO A 262 1.92 2.66 15.26
CA PRO A 262 0.91 2.01 16.10
C PRO A 262 1.13 2.18 17.62
N GLY A 263 2.24 2.78 18.04
CA GLY A 263 2.53 3.04 19.45
C GLY A 263 2.60 1.76 20.28
N THR A 264 1.83 1.74 21.39
CA THR A 264 1.76 0.62 22.34
C THR A 264 0.61 -0.35 22.04
N HIS A 265 0.05 -0.33 20.83
CA HIS A 265 -1.03 -1.24 20.46
C HIS A 265 -0.59 -2.71 20.61
N PRO A 266 -1.42 -3.61 21.19
CA PRO A 266 -1.01 -4.99 21.50
C PRO A 266 -0.78 -5.84 20.24
N LEU A 267 -1.41 -5.52 19.13
CA LEU A 267 -1.35 -6.32 17.91
C LEU A 267 0.07 -6.48 17.35
N PRO A 268 0.89 -5.43 17.18
CA PRO A 268 2.29 -5.59 16.73
C PRO A 268 3.17 -6.38 17.71
N MET A 269 2.76 -6.45 18.99
CA MET A 269 3.50 -7.17 20.05
C MET A 269 3.06 -8.63 20.17
N HIS A 270 2.00 -9.04 19.49
CA HIS A 270 1.49 -10.41 19.57
C HIS A 270 2.50 -11.40 18.95
N PRO A 271 2.79 -12.55 19.60
CA PRO A 271 3.86 -13.48 19.19
C PRO A 271 3.64 -14.13 17.83
N ASN A 272 2.40 -14.15 17.32
CA ASN A 272 2.03 -14.68 16.01
C ASN A 272 1.82 -13.56 14.97
N VAL A 273 2.25 -12.33 15.26
CA VAL A 273 2.20 -11.21 14.31
C VAL A 273 3.61 -10.84 13.86
N ILE A 274 3.77 -10.67 12.56
CA ILE A 274 4.95 -10.04 11.95
C ILE A 274 4.55 -8.63 11.53
N GLY A 275 5.21 -7.62 12.09
CA GLY A 275 4.99 -6.21 11.76
C GLY A 275 6.13 -5.60 10.96
N THR A 276 5.80 -4.79 9.96
CA THR A 276 6.76 -3.92 9.26
C THR A 276 6.22 -2.48 9.20
N PRO A 277 7.10 -1.45 9.21
CA PRO A 277 6.68 -0.06 9.37
C PRO A 277 6.35 0.60 8.03
N HIS A 278 5.33 0.09 7.32
CA HIS A 278 4.81 0.60 6.04
C HIS A 278 5.92 0.73 4.97
N ILE A 279 6.62 -0.37 4.72
CA ILE A 279 7.76 -0.42 3.80
C ILE A 279 7.45 -1.01 2.42
N GLY A 280 6.20 -1.31 2.10
CA GLY A 280 5.80 -1.94 0.84
C GLY A 280 6.35 -1.24 -0.41
N ALA A 281 6.44 0.09 -0.38
CA ALA A 281 7.00 0.90 -1.46
C ALA A 281 8.48 1.31 -1.25
N GLN A 282 9.16 0.82 -0.21
CA GLN A 282 10.50 1.27 0.20
C GLN A 282 11.62 0.47 -0.48
N THR A 283 11.58 0.34 -1.79
CA THR A 283 12.69 -0.18 -2.59
C THR A 283 13.29 0.91 -3.49
N LYS A 284 14.58 0.80 -3.79
CA LYS A 284 15.28 1.75 -4.68
C LYS A 284 14.57 1.86 -6.03
N GLU A 285 14.20 0.72 -6.59
CA GLU A 285 13.55 0.60 -7.91
C GLU A 285 12.15 1.22 -7.91
N ALA A 286 11.34 0.95 -6.89
CA ALA A 286 9.99 1.53 -6.77
C ALA A 286 10.06 3.06 -6.62
N GLN A 287 11.02 3.56 -5.83
CA GLN A 287 11.20 5.00 -5.63
C GLN A 287 11.68 5.71 -6.90
N LEU A 288 12.59 5.09 -7.66
CA LEU A 288 13.03 5.62 -8.97
C LEU A 288 11.86 5.68 -9.95
N ARG A 289 11.11 4.58 -10.10
CA ARG A 289 9.92 4.55 -10.98
C ARG A 289 8.89 5.58 -10.54
N ALA A 290 8.54 5.64 -9.26
CA ALA A 290 7.54 6.56 -8.74
C ALA A 290 7.97 8.03 -8.90
N GLY A 291 9.25 8.32 -8.73
CA GLY A 291 9.80 9.66 -8.96
C GLY A 291 9.69 10.09 -10.41
N PHE A 292 10.09 9.23 -11.34
CA PHE A 292 9.99 9.50 -12.78
C PHE A 292 8.52 9.64 -13.23
N ASP A 293 7.68 8.67 -12.84
CA ASP A 293 6.28 8.65 -13.22
C ASP A 293 5.54 9.89 -12.74
N ILE A 294 5.73 10.28 -11.45
CA ILE A 294 5.00 11.42 -10.90
C ILE A 294 5.49 12.76 -11.48
N LEU A 295 6.80 12.94 -11.67
CA LEU A 295 7.30 14.16 -12.28
C LEU A 295 6.81 14.31 -13.72
N SER A 296 6.80 13.19 -14.48
CA SER A 296 6.26 13.16 -15.85
C SER A 296 4.78 13.53 -15.90
N GLU A 297 3.96 12.99 -14.99
CA GLU A 297 2.52 13.31 -14.92
C GLU A 297 2.27 14.76 -14.49
N VAL A 298 3.04 15.27 -13.51
CA VAL A 298 2.93 16.67 -13.06
C VAL A 298 3.28 17.61 -14.21
N VAL A 299 4.37 17.38 -14.93
CA VAL A 299 4.75 18.23 -16.10
C VAL A 299 3.71 18.09 -17.20
N ALA A 300 3.19 16.90 -17.48
CA ALA A 300 2.13 16.71 -18.46
C ALA A 300 0.85 17.49 -18.09
N ALA A 301 0.49 17.50 -16.79
CA ALA A 301 -0.64 18.27 -16.30
C ALA A 301 -0.44 19.78 -16.44
N LEU A 302 0.75 20.29 -16.10
CA LEU A 302 1.11 21.70 -16.23
C LEU A 302 1.13 22.16 -17.70
N ASP A 303 1.58 21.27 -18.60
CA ASP A 303 1.60 21.50 -20.07
C ASP A 303 0.23 21.24 -20.72
N GLN A 304 -0.80 20.89 -19.97
CA GLN A 304 -2.15 20.54 -20.45
C GLN A 304 -2.15 19.38 -21.47
N LYS A 305 -1.21 18.43 -21.31
CA LYS A 305 -1.11 17.20 -22.11
C LYS A 305 -2.03 16.11 -21.54
N PRO A 306 -2.36 15.06 -22.31
CA PRO A 306 -3.11 13.90 -21.81
C PRO A 306 -2.42 13.24 -20.59
N LEU A 307 -3.20 12.94 -19.57
CA LEU A 307 -2.73 12.32 -18.32
C LEU A 307 -3.07 10.83 -18.31
N ARG A 308 -2.15 10.02 -17.84
CA ARG A 308 -2.36 8.57 -17.63
C ARG A 308 -3.07 8.28 -16.31
N TRP A 309 -2.77 9.08 -15.28
CA TRP A 309 -3.19 8.80 -13.89
C TRP A 309 -3.76 10.02 -13.18
N LYS A 310 -4.74 10.64 -13.81
CA LYS A 310 -5.51 11.73 -13.20
C LYS A 310 -6.48 11.18 -12.15
N ILE A 311 -6.52 11.81 -10.97
CA ILE A 311 -7.46 11.50 -9.89
C ILE A 311 -8.65 12.48 -9.90
N VAL A 312 -8.37 13.79 -9.96
CA VAL A 312 -9.39 14.86 -10.10
C VAL A 312 -8.90 15.94 -11.05
#